data_34939395a3d30c4f8bb7f97545933147
#
_entry.id   34939395a3d30c4f8bb7f97545933147
#
_cell.length_a   1.000
_cell.length_b   1.000
_cell.length_c   1.000
_cell.angle_alpha   90.00
_cell.angle_beta   90.00
_cell.angle_gamma   90.00
#
_symmetry.space_group_name_H-M   'P 1'
#
loop_
_entity.id
_entity.type
_entity.pdbx_description
1 polymer ?
#
loop_
_entity_poly.entity_id
_entity_poly.type
_entity_poly.pdbx_seq_one_letter_code
_entity_poly.pdbx_strand_id
1 'polypeptide(L)'
;MSANLEAKKVLVEEIKEKLQKAKTVIFVDYRGMTVADDTKMRAEFRKAGAEYRVYKNRLMLRALSELGYTGLDNQLEGTTAVAFGYEDEVAPAKIVKESSTETCAFAVKFGIYNNQVVDANAVKALATIPAREVLLAQLVGMLSAPMRNLAVVVKAIAEKN
;
A
#
# COMPACT_ATOMS: atom_id res chain seq x y z
N MET A 1 30.82 -23.07 -4.97
CA MET A 1 30.40 -21.79 -4.33
C MET A 1 29.73 -22.10 -3.00
N SER A 2 29.73 -21.19 -2.02
CA SER A 2 29.15 -21.50 -0.71
C SER A 2 27.62 -21.55 -0.83
N ALA A 3 26.97 -22.59 -0.28
CA ALA A 3 25.52 -22.81 -0.28
C ALA A 3 24.73 -21.58 0.21
N ASN A 4 25.32 -20.80 1.12
CA ASN A 4 24.77 -19.54 1.59
C ASN A 4 24.69 -18.42 0.52
N LEU A 5 25.51 -18.47 -0.51
CA LEU A 5 25.51 -17.49 -1.60
C LEU A 5 24.44 -17.82 -2.62
N GLU A 6 24.22 -19.09 -2.88
CA GLU A 6 23.15 -19.57 -3.77
C GLU A 6 21.77 -19.30 -3.18
N ALA A 7 21.57 -19.58 -1.89
CA ALA A 7 20.34 -19.25 -1.19
C ALA A 7 20.01 -17.74 -1.23
N LYS A 8 21.03 -16.86 -1.14
CA LYS A 8 20.83 -15.40 -1.26
C LYS A 8 20.48 -14.96 -2.67
N LYS A 9 21.01 -15.61 -3.70
CA LYS A 9 20.66 -15.32 -5.09
C LYS A 9 19.21 -15.70 -5.38
N VAL A 10 18.79 -16.88 -4.95
CA VAL A 10 17.38 -17.33 -5.08
C VAL A 10 16.42 -16.35 -4.40
N LEU A 11 16.76 -15.86 -3.19
CA LEU A 11 15.96 -14.84 -2.50
C LEU A 11 15.90 -13.51 -3.26
N VAL A 12 16.98 -13.09 -3.91
CA VAL A 12 16.98 -11.87 -4.72
C VAL A 12 16.11 -12.04 -5.96
N GLU A 13 16.15 -13.20 -6.60
CA GLU A 13 15.28 -13.53 -7.74
C GLU A 13 13.80 -13.56 -7.32
N GLU A 14 13.48 -14.17 -6.19
CA GLU A 14 12.12 -14.17 -5.62
C GLU A 14 11.62 -12.75 -5.33
N ILE A 15 12.47 -11.88 -4.77
CA ILE A 15 12.14 -10.48 -4.52
C ILE A 15 11.89 -9.73 -5.83
N LYS A 16 12.70 -9.94 -6.85
CA LYS A 16 12.51 -9.32 -8.18
C LYS A 16 11.19 -9.71 -8.81
N GLU A 17 10.88 -11.02 -8.83
CA GLU A 17 9.60 -11.48 -9.35
C GLU A 17 8.40 -10.83 -8.65
N LYS A 18 8.48 -10.70 -7.33
CA LYS A 18 7.42 -10.05 -6.55
C LYS A 18 7.32 -8.57 -6.84
N LEU A 19 8.46 -7.87 -6.96
CA LEU A 19 8.49 -6.46 -7.34
C LEU A 19 7.92 -6.21 -8.73
N GLN A 20 8.16 -7.10 -9.69
CA GLN A 20 7.62 -6.99 -11.05
C GLN A 20 6.12 -7.32 -11.13
N LYS A 21 5.65 -8.26 -10.31
CA LYS A 21 4.22 -8.65 -10.28
C LYS A 21 3.36 -7.66 -9.49
N ALA A 22 3.94 -6.98 -8.51
CA ALA A 22 3.23 -6.03 -7.67
C ALA A 22 3.01 -4.69 -8.39
N LYS A 23 1.80 -4.18 -8.34
CA LYS A 23 1.46 -2.84 -8.85
C LYS A 23 1.90 -1.73 -7.90
N THR A 24 1.83 -2.03 -6.61
CA THR A 24 2.21 -1.10 -5.54
C THR A 24 3.11 -1.81 -4.54
N VAL A 25 4.22 -1.19 -4.19
CA VAL A 25 5.15 -1.68 -3.17
C VAL A 25 5.40 -0.55 -2.18
N ILE A 26 5.16 -0.80 -0.89
CA ILE A 26 5.33 0.20 0.16
C ILE A 26 6.36 -0.29 1.16
N PHE A 27 7.35 0.57 1.42
CA PHE A 27 8.40 0.33 2.40
C PHE A 27 8.07 1.06 3.69
N VAL A 28 8.07 0.31 4.79
CA VAL A 28 7.66 0.79 6.10
C VAL A 28 8.67 0.43 7.17
N ASP A 29 8.80 1.29 8.16
CA ASP A 29 9.54 0.98 9.39
C ASP A 29 8.55 0.42 10.41
N TYR A 30 8.87 -0.73 11.01
CA TYR A 30 8.01 -1.42 11.98
C TYR A 30 8.54 -1.34 13.42
N ARG A 31 9.40 -0.38 13.73
CA ARG A 31 9.92 -0.19 15.10
C ARG A 31 8.82 0.18 16.06
N GLY A 32 8.83 -0.46 17.22
CA GLY A 32 7.91 -0.15 18.31
C GLY A 32 6.53 -0.81 18.21
N MET A 33 6.30 -1.66 17.20
CA MET A 33 5.07 -2.42 17.07
C MET A 33 5.03 -3.58 18.06
N THR A 34 3.86 -3.82 18.67
CA THR A 34 3.66 -5.02 19.51
C THR A 34 3.39 -6.25 18.65
N VAL A 35 3.66 -7.43 19.19
CA VAL A 35 3.41 -8.71 18.47
C VAL A 35 1.92 -8.89 18.15
N ALA A 36 1.04 -8.39 19.02
CA ALA A 36 -0.40 -8.46 18.82
C ALA A 36 -0.83 -7.61 17.60
N ASP A 37 -0.30 -6.41 17.47
CA ASP A 37 -0.61 -5.48 16.37
C ASP A 37 -0.02 -5.98 15.03
N ASP A 38 1.21 -6.52 15.03
CA ASP A 38 1.81 -7.14 13.84
C ASP A 38 0.96 -8.32 13.35
N THR A 39 0.43 -9.13 14.27
CA THR A 39 -0.43 -10.27 13.92
C THR A 39 -1.77 -9.81 13.30
N LYS A 40 -2.40 -8.79 13.86
CA LYS A 40 -3.63 -8.20 13.32
C LYS A 40 -3.39 -7.62 11.91
N MET A 41 -2.36 -6.81 11.77
CA MET A 41 -1.98 -6.19 10.51
C MET A 41 -1.69 -7.24 9.42
N ARG A 42 -0.96 -8.30 9.73
CA ARG A 42 -0.72 -9.42 8.79
C ARG A 42 -2.01 -10.12 8.37
N ALA A 43 -3.00 -10.22 9.29
CA ALA A 43 -4.29 -10.77 8.96
C ALA A 43 -5.09 -9.86 8.00
N GLU A 44 -5.00 -8.54 8.18
CA GLU A 44 -5.63 -7.55 7.31
C GLU A 44 -4.99 -7.53 5.92
N PHE A 45 -3.66 -7.56 5.81
CA PHE A 45 -2.96 -7.69 4.53
C PHE A 45 -3.39 -8.94 3.77
N ARG A 46 -3.50 -10.08 4.45
CA ARG A 46 -3.99 -11.33 3.83
C ARG A 46 -5.43 -11.24 3.34
N LYS A 47 -6.33 -10.58 4.11
CA LYS A 47 -7.72 -10.35 3.71
C LYS A 47 -7.83 -9.44 2.47
N ALA A 48 -6.93 -8.48 2.36
CA ALA A 48 -6.88 -7.54 1.24
C ALA A 48 -6.10 -8.08 0.01
N GLY A 49 -5.67 -9.35 0.02
CA GLY A 49 -4.90 -9.93 -1.08
C GLY A 49 -3.49 -9.33 -1.25
N ALA A 50 -2.99 -8.65 -0.21
CA ALA A 50 -1.67 -8.07 -0.18
C ALA A 50 -0.70 -8.93 0.63
N GLU A 51 0.57 -8.94 0.23
CA GLU A 51 1.61 -9.67 0.93
C GLU A 51 2.49 -8.72 1.75
N TYR A 52 2.67 -9.01 3.03
CA TYR A 52 3.55 -8.27 3.91
C TYR A 52 4.72 -9.17 4.33
N ARG A 53 5.96 -8.74 4.02
CA ARG A 53 7.19 -9.46 4.38
C ARG A 53 8.30 -8.53 4.83
N VAL A 54 9.15 -9.08 5.69
CA VAL A 54 10.40 -8.43 6.13
C VAL A 54 11.57 -9.07 5.40
N TYR A 55 12.35 -8.25 4.69
CA TYR A 55 13.55 -8.68 3.98
C TYR A 55 14.78 -7.95 4.51
N LYS A 56 15.95 -8.53 4.29
CA LYS A 56 17.22 -7.84 4.59
C LYS A 56 17.44 -6.70 3.61
N ASN A 57 17.70 -5.50 4.11
CA ASN A 57 17.90 -4.27 3.31
C ASN A 57 18.91 -4.46 2.17
N ARG A 58 20.04 -5.14 2.43
CA ARG A 58 21.05 -5.41 1.40
C ARG A 58 20.58 -6.28 0.24
N LEU A 59 19.66 -7.22 0.48
CA LEU A 59 19.08 -8.05 -0.58
C LEU A 59 18.06 -7.24 -1.38
N MET A 60 17.28 -6.42 -0.69
CA MET A 60 16.33 -5.53 -1.32
C MET A 60 17.02 -4.48 -2.20
N LEU A 61 18.09 -3.85 -1.71
CA LEU A 61 18.90 -2.90 -2.49
C LEU A 61 19.45 -3.53 -3.77
N ARG A 62 19.94 -4.78 -3.70
CA ARG A 62 20.39 -5.50 -4.89
C ARG A 62 19.26 -5.73 -5.88
N ALA A 63 18.10 -6.19 -5.42
CA ALA A 63 16.96 -6.42 -6.29
C ALA A 63 16.50 -5.12 -6.96
N LEU A 64 16.45 -4.01 -6.21
CA LEU A 64 16.08 -2.69 -6.74
C LEU A 64 17.11 -2.14 -7.72
N SER A 65 18.43 -2.26 -7.44
CA SER A 65 19.48 -1.81 -8.35
C SER A 65 19.48 -2.56 -9.67
N GLU A 66 19.19 -3.86 -9.64
CA GLU A 66 19.08 -4.69 -10.85
C GLU A 66 17.80 -4.40 -11.66
N LEU A 67 16.77 -3.83 -11.05
CA LEU A 67 15.56 -3.31 -11.71
C LEU A 67 15.71 -1.85 -12.19
N GLY A 68 16.86 -1.22 -11.93
CA GLY A 68 17.14 0.15 -12.39
C GLY A 68 16.78 1.25 -11.41
N TYR A 69 16.32 0.93 -10.19
CA TYR A 69 16.05 1.92 -9.14
C TYR A 69 17.35 2.26 -8.41
N THR A 70 17.90 3.44 -8.64
CA THR A 70 19.13 3.94 -8.00
C THR A 70 18.83 5.05 -7.01
N GLY A 71 19.68 5.22 -6.00
CA GLY A 71 19.56 6.32 -5.03
C GLY A 71 18.68 6.04 -3.81
N LEU A 72 18.27 4.77 -3.58
CA LEU A 72 17.42 4.36 -2.45
C LEU A 72 18.22 3.88 -1.24
N ASP A 73 19.57 3.96 -1.30
CA ASP A 73 20.45 3.46 -0.24
C ASP A 73 20.19 4.14 1.10
N ASN A 74 20.03 5.47 1.11
CA ASN A 74 19.78 6.26 2.32
C ASN A 74 18.36 6.03 2.90
N GLN A 75 17.40 5.59 2.09
CA GLN A 75 16.02 5.36 2.54
C GLN A 75 15.81 3.97 3.13
N LEU A 76 16.67 3.00 2.79
CA LEU A 76 16.62 1.62 3.27
C LEU A 76 17.51 1.39 4.52
N GLU A 77 17.75 2.43 5.31
CA GLU A 77 18.43 2.30 6.60
C GLU A 77 17.48 1.85 7.71
N GLY A 78 17.98 1.06 8.65
CA GLY A 78 17.25 0.56 9.81
C GLY A 78 16.31 -0.61 9.48
N THR A 79 15.27 -0.79 10.29
CA THR A 79 14.27 -1.84 10.11
C THR A 79 13.36 -1.50 8.93
N THR A 80 13.15 -2.46 8.03
CA THR A 80 12.31 -2.25 6.86
C THR A 80 11.46 -3.49 6.58
N ALA A 81 10.18 -3.28 6.51
CA ALA A 81 9.23 -4.25 6.00
C ALA A 81 8.65 -3.75 4.68
N VAL A 82 8.17 -4.66 3.87
CA VAL A 82 7.65 -4.39 2.53
C VAL A 82 6.26 -4.97 2.41
N ALA A 83 5.33 -4.13 1.97
CA ALA A 83 3.98 -4.51 1.62
C ALA A 83 3.81 -4.50 0.10
N PHE A 84 3.39 -5.63 -0.47
CA PHE A 84 3.15 -5.81 -1.91
C PHE A 84 1.65 -5.82 -2.18
N GLY A 85 1.17 -4.96 -3.06
CA GLY A 85 -0.19 -4.94 -3.57
C GLY A 85 -0.23 -5.52 -4.97
N TYR A 86 -0.99 -6.62 -5.16
CA TYR A 86 -1.13 -7.30 -6.45
C TYR A 86 -2.43 -6.93 -7.16
N GLU A 87 -3.54 -7.04 -6.49
CA GLU A 87 -4.87 -6.79 -7.05
C GLU A 87 -5.27 -5.33 -6.90
N ASP A 88 -5.36 -4.87 -5.66
CA ASP A 88 -5.70 -3.49 -5.31
C ASP A 88 -4.45 -2.65 -5.07
N GLU A 89 -4.32 -1.57 -5.83
CA GLU A 89 -3.19 -0.64 -5.74
C GLU A 89 -3.21 0.18 -4.46
N VAL A 90 -4.40 0.42 -3.90
CA VAL A 90 -4.63 1.32 -2.76
C VAL A 90 -4.74 0.56 -1.43
N ALA A 91 -5.12 -0.72 -1.46
CA ALA A 91 -5.32 -1.52 -0.26
C ALA A 91 -4.11 -1.53 0.70
N PRO A 92 -2.86 -1.78 0.25
CA PRO A 92 -1.72 -1.77 1.15
C PRO A 92 -1.47 -0.39 1.78
N ALA A 93 -1.72 0.71 1.05
CA ALA A 93 -1.55 2.06 1.58
C ALA A 93 -2.56 2.39 2.69
N LYS A 94 -3.80 1.91 2.57
CA LYS A 94 -4.85 2.10 3.60
C LYS A 94 -4.50 1.38 4.88
N ILE A 95 -4.17 0.09 4.79
CA ILE A 95 -3.81 -0.73 5.95
C ILE A 95 -2.63 -0.11 6.69
N VAL A 96 -1.61 0.34 5.94
CA VAL A 96 -0.45 1.05 6.49
C VAL A 96 -0.86 2.33 7.23
N LYS A 97 -1.79 3.12 6.67
CA LYS A 97 -2.29 4.34 7.30
C LYS A 97 -3.08 4.06 8.58
N GLU A 98 -3.98 3.08 8.56
CA GLU A 98 -4.77 2.67 9.73
C GLU A 98 -3.85 2.19 10.86
N SER A 99 -2.91 1.31 10.56
CA SER A 99 -1.92 0.83 11.52
C SER A 99 -1.01 1.94 12.05
N SER A 100 -0.66 2.93 11.22
CA SER A 100 0.14 4.10 11.60
C SER A 100 -0.61 5.01 12.60
N THR A 101 -1.94 5.06 12.53
CA THR A 101 -2.76 5.89 13.42
C THR A 101 -2.95 5.22 14.78
N GLU A 102 -3.08 3.90 14.82
CA GLU A 102 -3.32 3.15 16.06
C GLU A 102 -2.07 3.01 16.94
N THR A 103 -0.89 2.83 16.33
CA THR A 103 0.32 2.45 17.09
C THR A 103 1.41 3.53 17.14
N CYS A 104 1.30 4.65 16.42
CA CYS A 104 2.30 5.73 16.31
C CYS A 104 3.73 5.30 15.91
N ALA A 105 3.97 4.02 15.71
CA ALA A 105 5.28 3.43 15.50
C ALA A 105 5.55 3.03 14.04
N PHE A 106 4.51 3.05 13.21
CA PHE A 106 4.57 2.58 11.83
C PHE A 106 4.83 3.76 10.88
N ALA A 107 6.07 3.93 10.47
CA ALA A 107 6.46 5.04 9.59
C ALA A 107 6.62 4.55 8.15
N VAL A 108 5.94 5.21 7.21
CA VAL A 108 6.17 5.02 5.78
C VAL A 108 7.49 5.67 5.39
N LYS A 109 8.40 4.95 4.77
CA LYS A 109 9.66 5.47 4.24
C LYS A 109 9.46 6.01 2.82
N PHE A 110 9.08 5.16 1.91
CA PHE A 110 8.79 5.47 0.52
C PHE A 110 7.94 4.35 -0.09
N GLY A 111 7.50 4.53 -1.32
CA GLY A 111 6.80 3.51 -2.07
C GLY A 111 7.25 3.44 -3.52
N ILE A 112 6.89 2.38 -4.21
CA ILE A 112 7.01 2.25 -5.65
C ILE A 112 5.61 2.03 -6.19
N TYR A 113 5.18 2.89 -7.08
CA TYR A 113 3.88 2.84 -7.73
C TYR A 113 4.06 2.96 -9.24
N ASN A 114 3.54 2.02 -10.01
CA ASN A 114 3.69 1.97 -11.47
C ASN A 114 5.14 2.20 -11.95
N ASN A 115 6.09 1.52 -11.33
CA ASN A 115 7.52 1.61 -11.62
C ASN A 115 8.15 2.99 -11.34
N GLN A 116 7.48 3.84 -10.56
CA GLN A 116 8.03 5.14 -10.13
C GLN A 116 8.20 5.14 -8.61
N VAL A 117 9.31 5.71 -8.15
CA VAL A 117 9.54 5.90 -6.72
C VAL A 117 8.71 7.08 -6.23
N VAL A 118 7.99 6.88 -5.16
CA VAL A 118 7.02 7.84 -4.58
C VAL A 118 7.39 8.11 -3.13
N ASP A 119 7.39 9.36 -2.73
CA ASP A 119 7.68 9.77 -1.35
C ASP A 119 6.59 9.35 -0.36
N ALA A 120 6.94 9.34 0.93
CA ALA A 120 6.02 9.02 2.02
C ALA A 120 4.72 9.85 2.01
N ASN A 121 4.80 11.13 1.61
CA ASN A 121 3.64 12.00 1.52
C ASN A 121 2.68 11.57 0.40
N ALA A 122 3.21 11.14 -0.73
CA ALA A 122 2.39 10.64 -1.84
C ALA A 122 1.76 9.28 -1.51
N VAL A 123 2.45 8.40 -0.77
CA VAL A 123 1.85 7.16 -0.25
C VAL A 123 0.70 7.46 0.72
N LYS A 124 0.85 8.46 1.60
CA LYS A 124 -0.24 8.92 2.47
C LYS A 124 -1.43 9.48 1.68
N ALA A 125 -1.17 10.19 0.58
CA ALA A 125 -2.23 10.67 -0.31
C ALA A 125 -2.95 9.49 -1.01
N LEU A 126 -2.23 8.48 -1.49
CA LEU A 126 -2.83 7.25 -2.02
C LEU A 126 -3.74 6.57 -1.00
N ALA A 127 -3.36 6.54 0.27
CA ALA A 127 -4.16 5.96 1.34
C ALA A 127 -5.49 6.71 1.62
N THR A 128 -5.68 7.93 1.10
CA THR A 128 -6.96 8.66 1.22
C THR A 128 -7.95 8.28 0.11
N ILE A 129 -7.49 7.64 -0.95
CA ILE A 129 -8.34 7.25 -2.08
C ILE A 129 -9.21 6.06 -1.68
N PRO A 130 -10.55 6.14 -1.87
CA PRO A 130 -11.44 5.02 -1.60
C PRO A 130 -11.13 3.78 -2.48
N ALA A 131 -11.65 2.62 -2.12
CA ALA A 131 -11.58 1.43 -2.98
C ALA A 131 -12.32 1.68 -4.31
N ARG A 132 -11.93 0.94 -5.36
CA ARG A 132 -12.48 1.10 -6.71
C ARG A 132 -14.02 1.03 -6.75
N GLU A 133 -14.59 0.12 -5.98
CA GLU A 133 -16.05 -0.04 -5.91
C GLU A 133 -16.74 1.19 -5.31
N VAL A 134 -16.14 1.79 -4.29
CA VAL A 134 -16.65 3.01 -3.65
C VAL A 134 -16.55 4.20 -4.60
N LEU A 135 -15.47 4.32 -5.38
CA LEU A 135 -15.32 5.36 -6.40
C LEU A 135 -16.39 5.22 -7.49
N LEU A 136 -16.65 4.00 -7.95
CA LEU A 136 -17.71 3.74 -8.92
C LEU A 136 -19.09 4.08 -8.35
N ALA A 137 -19.37 3.71 -7.10
CA ALA A 137 -20.60 4.07 -6.42
C ALA A 137 -20.78 5.58 -6.27
N GLN A 138 -19.72 6.31 -5.94
CA GLN A 138 -19.72 7.78 -5.87
C GLN A 138 -20.00 8.40 -7.25
N LEU A 139 -19.40 7.89 -8.31
CA LEU A 139 -19.60 8.38 -9.67
C LEU A 139 -21.07 8.17 -10.11
N VAL A 140 -21.64 7.00 -9.88
CA VAL A 140 -23.06 6.72 -10.15
C VAL A 140 -23.96 7.63 -9.29
N GLY A 141 -23.60 7.83 -8.03
CA GLY A 141 -24.29 8.75 -7.13
C GLY A 141 -24.30 10.19 -7.65
N MET A 142 -23.16 10.69 -8.12
CA MET A 142 -23.05 12.04 -8.71
C MET A 142 -23.87 12.18 -10.00
N LEU A 143 -23.90 11.17 -10.86
CA LEU A 143 -24.70 11.19 -12.09
C LEU A 143 -26.21 11.15 -11.80
N SER A 144 -26.64 10.48 -10.75
CA SER A 144 -28.05 10.42 -10.34
C SER A 144 -28.49 11.59 -9.44
N ALA A 145 -27.56 12.36 -8.89
CA ALA A 145 -27.84 13.45 -7.97
C ALA A 145 -28.79 14.53 -8.50
N PRO A 146 -28.66 15.03 -9.75
CA PRO A 146 -29.56 16.03 -10.29
C PRO A 146 -31.03 15.57 -10.32
N MET A 147 -31.26 14.33 -10.75
CA MET A 147 -32.61 13.73 -10.79
C MET A 147 -33.20 13.57 -9.38
N ARG A 148 -32.38 13.10 -8.45
CA ARG A 148 -32.77 12.90 -7.05
C ARG A 148 -33.08 14.24 -6.37
N ASN A 149 -32.26 15.27 -6.58
CA ASN A 149 -32.46 16.59 -6.01
C ASN A 149 -33.74 17.24 -6.57
N LEU A 150 -34.03 17.09 -7.87
CA LEU A 150 -35.27 17.54 -8.47
C LEU A 150 -36.47 16.87 -7.81
N ALA A 151 -36.46 15.56 -7.63
CA ALA A 151 -37.54 14.81 -6.99
C ALA A 151 -37.75 15.28 -5.52
N VAL A 152 -36.68 15.55 -4.77
CA VAL A 152 -36.74 16.06 -3.40
C VAL A 152 -37.42 17.44 -3.37
N VAL A 153 -37.06 18.35 -4.28
CA VAL A 153 -37.63 19.69 -4.36
C VAL A 153 -39.11 19.62 -4.71
N VAL A 154 -39.51 18.79 -5.70
CA VAL A 154 -40.92 18.60 -6.10
C VAL A 154 -41.70 18.04 -4.90
N LYS A 155 -41.17 17.06 -4.19
CA LYS A 155 -41.79 16.51 -2.99
C LYS A 155 -41.98 17.56 -1.90
N ALA A 156 -40.97 18.37 -1.63
CA ALA A 156 -41.05 19.43 -0.63
C ALA A 156 -42.05 20.54 -0.97
N ILE A 157 -42.29 20.80 -2.26
CA ILE A 157 -43.35 21.73 -2.72
C ILE A 157 -44.72 21.09 -2.52
N ALA A 158 -44.88 19.80 -2.83
CA ALA A 158 -46.12 19.09 -2.64
C ALA A 158 -46.56 18.93 -1.17
N GLU A 159 -45.58 18.82 -0.26
CA GLU A 159 -45.83 18.77 1.22
C GLU A 159 -46.14 20.14 1.84
N LYS A 160 -45.83 21.25 1.16
CA LYS A 160 -46.08 22.61 1.62
C LYS A 160 -47.43 23.17 1.20
N ASN A 161 -48.10 22.55 0.24
CA ASN A 161 -49.47 22.83 -0.20
C ASN A 161 -50.45 21.87 0.46
#